data_93a4a4bd18c97dc2f873c2fe72e6c6ec
#
_entry.id   93a4a4bd18c97dc2f873c2fe72e6c6ec
#
_cell.length_a   1.000
_cell.length_b   1.000
_cell.length_c   1.000
_cell.angle_alpha   90.00
_cell.angle_beta   90.00
_cell.angle_gamma   90.00
#
_symmetry.space_group_name_H-M   'P 1'
#
loop_
_entity.id
_entity.type
_entity.pdbx_description
1 polymer ?
#
loop_
_entity_poly.entity_id
_entity_poly.type
_entity_poly.pdbx_seq_one_letter_code
_entity_poly.pdbx_strand_id
1 'polypeptide(L)'
;MFKKILSYFYPITIYKETSTISKSIEVTLYNGKMLLNTENTNYSFGSLQSILKTGLLDIGATEISRMESVLILGVAGGSVIQTLVSDFSFSKKITGVELDQEIIHIANSYFNLDKIPNLKCVIADAEKFVQSDTSHYDLIIIDIFKDTEMSEFLFQDSFISNSKQLLNKNGYILFNTMHLNRNSKNTIEKYLTHFDSNSYSKKVLKNVERYNDVIIIKRFKI
;
A
#
# COMPACT_ATOMS: atom_id res chain seq x y z
N MET A 1 -20.14 6.93 21.92
CA MET A 1 -19.99 5.75 22.80
C MET A 1 -20.94 4.62 22.40
N PHE A 2 -22.24 4.85 22.25
CA PHE A 2 -23.25 3.83 21.89
C PHE A 2 -22.98 3.10 20.56
N LYS A 3 -22.71 3.83 19.45
CA LYS A 3 -22.36 3.22 18.15
C LYS A 3 -21.16 2.29 18.22
N LYS A 4 -20.15 2.61 19.04
CA LYS A 4 -18.98 1.76 19.22
C LYS A 4 -19.33 0.41 19.87
N ILE A 5 -20.23 0.39 20.84
CA ILE A 5 -20.70 -0.85 21.47
C ILE A 5 -21.49 -1.69 20.46
N LEU A 6 -22.43 -1.07 19.73
CA LEU A 6 -23.21 -1.76 18.70
C LEU A 6 -22.35 -2.33 17.57
N SER A 7 -21.24 -1.70 17.25
CA SER A 7 -20.34 -2.18 16.18
C SER A 7 -19.68 -3.53 16.45
N TYR A 8 -19.72 -4.03 17.69
CA TYR A 8 -19.26 -5.38 18.02
C TYR A 8 -20.27 -6.48 17.62
N PHE A 9 -21.52 -6.09 17.38
CA PHE A 9 -22.59 -7.01 17.00
C PHE A 9 -22.87 -6.99 15.50
N TYR A 10 -22.75 -5.82 14.84
CA TYR A 10 -22.94 -5.65 13.41
C TYR A 10 -22.19 -4.42 12.87
N PRO A 11 -21.79 -4.41 11.58
CA PRO A 11 -21.14 -3.25 10.97
C PRO A 11 -22.12 -2.07 10.89
N ILE A 12 -21.63 -0.86 11.18
CA ILE A 12 -22.40 0.39 11.14
C ILE A 12 -21.77 1.32 10.13
N THR A 13 -22.47 1.64 9.05
CA THR A 13 -22.04 2.65 8.10
C THR A 13 -22.07 4.03 8.78
N ILE A 14 -20.93 4.69 8.83
CA ILE A 14 -20.74 6.01 9.41
C ILE A 14 -20.82 7.10 8.33
N TYR A 15 -20.28 6.79 7.16
CA TYR A 15 -20.22 7.68 6.01
C TYR A 15 -20.30 6.89 4.72
N LYS A 16 -20.94 7.46 3.70
CA LYS A 16 -21.04 6.89 2.36
C LYS A 16 -21.04 8.01 1.33
N GLU A 17 -20.20 7.87 0.31
CA GLU A 17 -20.06 8.83 -0.77
C GLU A 17 -19.70 8.11 -2.07
N THR A 18 -19.71 8.84 -3.17
CA THR A 18 -19.24 8.40 -4.49
C THR A 18 -18.19 9.37 -4.99
N SER A 19 -17.24 8.90 -5.79
CA SER A 19 -16.32 9.75 -6.52
C SER A 19 -16.44 9.52 -8.03
N THR A 20 -15.71 10.30 -8.82
CA THR A 20 -15.59 10.07 -10.26
C THR A 20 -14.85 8.76 -10.60
N ILE A 21 -14.13 8.20 -9.64
CA ILE A 21 -13.30 6.99 -9.78
C ILE A 21 -13.99 5.80 -9.11
N SER A 22 -14.50 6.01 -7.88
CA SER A 22 -15.08 4.97 -7.04
C SER A 22 -16.61 5.11 -6.99
N LYS A 23 -17.34 4.09 -7.40
CA LYS A 23 -18.81 4.07 -7.41
C LYS A 23 -19.42 4.15 -6.02
N SER A 24 -18.72 3.67 -5.00
CA SER A 24 -19.12 3.72 -3.61
C SER A 24 -17.88 3.72 -2.73
N ILE A 25 -17.84 4.65 -1.78
CA ILE A 25 -16.80 4.73 -0.75
C ILE A 25 -17.55 4.78 0.57
N GLU A 26 -17.28 3.85 1.47
CA GLU A 26 -17.95 3.75 2.76
C GLU A 26 -16.96 3.72 3.91
N VAL A 27 -17.25 4.48 4.96
CA VAL A 27 -16.59 4.32 6.26
C VAL A 27 -17.53 3.53 7.15
N THR A 28 -17.09 2.37 7.58
CA THR A 28 -17.85 1.46 8.41
C THR A 28 -17.16 1.28 9.77
N LEU A 29 -17.93 1.40 10.85
CA LEU A 29 -17.47 1.05 12.19
C LEU A 29 -17.82 -0.42 12.44
N TYR A 30 -16.81 -1.27 12.61
CA TYR A 30 -16.96 -2.71 12.89
C TYR A 30 -15.92 -3.18 13.91
N ASN A 31 -16.37 -3.94 14.90
CA ASN A 31 -15.51 -4.39 16.03
C ASN A 31 -14.74 -3.22 16.70
N GLY A 32 -15.40 -2.08 16.85
CA GLY A 32 -14.81 -0.88 17.46
C GLY A 32 -13.77 -0.16 16.61
N LYS A 33 -13.52 -0.59 15.36
CA LYS A 33 -12.56 -0.03 14.41
C LYS A 33 -13.26 0.58 13.21
N MET A 34 -12.71 1.66 12.69
CA MET A 34 -13.15 2.24 11.42
C MET A 34 -12.50 1.45 10.27
N LEU A 35 -13.28 1.13 9.26
CA LEU A 35 -12.87 0.46 8.02
C LEU A 35 -13.23 1.36 6.85
N LEU A 36 -12.37 1.46 5.86
CA LEU A 36 -12.66 2.06 4.57
C LEU A 36 -12.98 0.94 3.59
N ASN A 37 -14.16 0.99 2.98
CA ASN A 37 -14.62 0.00 2.01
C ASN A 37 -15.01 0.69 0.69
N THR A 38 -14.86 -0.03 -0.41
CA THR A 38 -15.52 0.28 -1.69
C THR A 38 -16.67 -0.70 -1.90
N GLU A 39 -17.39 -0.58 -3.03
CA GLU A 39 -18.58 -1.39 -3.33
C GLU A 39 -18.37 -2.90 -3.15
N ASN A 40 -17.19 -3.40 -3.52
CA ASN A 40 -16.91 -4.84 -3.57
C ASN A 40 -15.75 -5.28 -2.65
N THR A 41 -15.07 -4.36 -1.99
CA THR A 41 -13.81 -4.69 -1.31
C THR A 41 -13.59 -3.84 -0.04
N ASN A 42 -13.03 -4.45 1.00
CA ASN A 42 -12.41 -3.70 2.08
C ASN A 42 -11.12 -3.04 1.54
N TYR A 43 -11.06 -1.71 1.57
CA TYR A 43 -9.97 -0.94 0.97
C TYR A 43 -8.83 -0.69 1.95
N SER A 44 -9.10 -0.70 3.26
CA SER A 44 -8.08 -0.36 4.24
C SER A 44 -8.53 -0.78 5.64
N PHE A 45 -7.56 -1.20 6.44
CA PHE A 45 -7.74 -1.69 7.81
C PHE A 45 -8.32 -3.11 7.93
N GLY A 46 -8.32 -3.66 9.13
CA GLY A 46 -8.71 -5.05 9.36
C GLY A 46 -7.64 -6.04 8.91
N SER A 47 -8.05 -7.11 8.22
CA SER A 47 -7.13 -8.16 7.73
C SER A 47 -6.15 -7.62 6.68
N LEU A 48 -6.54 -6.66 5.85
CA LEU A 48 -5.68 -6.09 4.81
C LEU A 48 -4.50 -5.31 5.39
N GLN A 49 -4.66 -4.66 6.54
CA GLN A 49 -3.54 -4.01 7.24
C GLN A 49 -2.45 -5.03 7.61
N SER A 50 -2.81 -6.28 7.91
CA SER A 50 -1.85 -7.33 8.29
C SER A 50 -0.95 -7.75 7.14
N ILE A 51 -1.40 -7.64 5.88
CA ILE A 51 -0.65 -8.06 4.70
C ILE A 51 0.67 -7.30 4.59
N LEU A 52 0.61 -5.99 4.44
CA LEU A 52 1.81 -5.15 4.32
C LEU A 52 2.61 -5.10 5.63
N LYS A 53 1.94 -5.15 6.79
CA LYS A 53 2.60 -5.26 8.08
C LYS A 53 3.49 -6.51 8.16
N THR A 54 3.02 -7.65 7.63
CA THR A 54 3.83 -8.89 7.57
C THR A 54 5.10 -8.67 6.74
N GLY A 55 4.99 -8.00 5.60
CA GLY A 55 6.15 -7.64 4.79
C GLY A 55 7.11 -6.69 5.49
N LEU A 56 6.60 -5.67 6.19
CA LEU A 56 7.41 -4.75 6.96
C LEU A 56 8.13 -5.45 8.13
N LEU A 57 7.46 -6.39 8.80
CA LEU A 57 8.08 -7.21 9.86
C LEU A 57 9.21 -8.09 9.30
N ASP A 58 9.06 -8.61 8.09
CA ASP A 58 10.08 -9.41 7.41
C ASP A 58 11.30 -8.57 6.99
N ILE A 59 11.11 -7.32 6.54
CA ILE A 59 12.20 -6.36 6.32
C ILE A 59 12.91 -6.07 7.63
N GLY A 60 12.17 -5.90 8.71
CA GLY A 60 12.67 -5.74 10.07
C GLY A 60 12.77 -4.29 10.52
N ALA A 61 12.43 -4.08 11.80
CA ALA A 61 12.39 -2.74 12.40
C ALA A 61 13.74 -2.00 12.34
N THR A 62 14.87 -2.72 12.49
CA THR A 62 16.20 -2.14 12.40
C THR A 62 16.51 -1.60 10.99
N GLU A 63 16.10 -2.29 9.94
CA GLU A 63 16.27 -1.79 8.56
C GLU A 63 15.37 -0.58 8.32
N ILE A 64 14.09 -0.67 8.72
CA ILE A 64 13.10 0.42 8.55
C ILE A 64 13.54 1.69 9.31
N SER A 65 14.10 1.56 10.50
CA SER A 65 14.56 2.71 11.30
C SER A 65 15.73 3.48 10.67
N ARG A 66 16.46 2.86 9.73
CA ARG A 66 17.58 3.48 8.99
C ARG A 66 17.15 4.18 7.71
N MET A 67 15.90 3.98 7.29
CA MET A 67 15.36 4.58 6.09
C MET A 67 15.05 6.07 6.32
N GLU A 68 15.29 6.89 5.31
CA GLU A 68 15.03 8.34 5.34
C GLU A 68 13.79 8.71 4.51
N SER A 69 13.38 7.85 3.57
CA SER A 69 12.29 8.14 2.65
C SER A 69 11.51 6.91 2.23
N VAL A 70 10.17 7.03 2.28
CA VAL A 70 9.22 6.00 1.85
C VAL A 70 8.28 6.57 0.81
N LEU A 71 8.09 5.83 -0.29
CA LEU A 71 7.04 6.07 -1.28
C LEU A 71 5.94 5.00 -1.10
N ILE A 72 4.69 5.43 -1.10
CA ILE A 72 3.52 4.56 -1.04
C ILE A 72 2.66 4.86 -2.25
N LEU A 73 2.48 3.86 -3.11
CA LEU A 73 1.62 3.90 -4.28
C LEU A 73 0.32 3.16 -3.95
N GLY A 74 -0.76 3.92 -3.83
CA GLY A 74 -2.03 3.50 -3.25
C GLY A 74 -2.09 3.77 -1.74
N VAL A 75 -2.70 4.90 -1.35
CA VAL A 75 -2.79 5.34 0.05
C VAL A 75 -4.01 4.75 0.74
N ALA A 76 -5.13 4.73 0.03
CA ALA A 76 -6.43 4.35 0.58
C ALA A 76 -6.73 5.06 1.91
N GLY A 77 -7.13 4.35 2.97
CA GLY A 77 -7.33 4.91 4.31
C GLY A 77 -6.04 5.17 5.11
N GLY A 78 -4.86 4.92 4.53
CA GLY A 78 -3.57 5.16 5.19
C GLY A 78 -3.15 4.09 6.19
N SER A 79 -3.66 2.87 6.10
CA SER A 79 -3.38 1.81 7.07
C SER A 79 -1.90 1.43 7.17
N VAL A 80 -1.19 1.34 6.02
CA VAL A 80 0.25 1.06 6.01
C VAL A 80 1.07 2.25 6.52
N ILE A 81 0.61 3.48 6.29
CA ILE A 81 1.23 4.71 6.81
C ILE A 81 1.12 4.72 8.33
N GLN A 82 -0.06 4.44 8.88
CA GLN A 82 -0.25 4.32 10.32
C GLN A 82 0.60 3.20 10.92
N THR A 83 0.72 2.07 10.22
CA THR A 83 1.60 0.96 10.64
C THR A 83 3.06 1.42 10.72
N LEU A 84 3.59 2.11 9.70
CA LEU A 84 4.95 2.66 9.72
C LEU A 84 5.17 3.60 10.90
N VAL A 85 4.25 4.54 11.11
CA VAL A 85 4.38 5.55 12.18
C VAL A 85 4.19 4.96 13.57
N SER A 86 3.16 4.13 13.77
CA SER A 86 2.78 3.63 15.10
C SER A 86 3.57 2.40 15.52
N ASP A 87 3.79 1.44 14.63
CA ASP A 87 4.38 0.15 14.99
C ASP A 87 5.91 0.14 14.77
N PHE A 88 6.39 0.92 13.80
CA PHE A 88 7.84 1.04 13.50
C PHE A 88 8.44 2.37 13.93
N SER A 89 7.65 3.28 14.51
CA SER A 89 8.11 4.62 14.94
C SER A 89 8.79 5.42 13.81
N PHE A 90 8.35 5.20 12.58
CA PHE A 90 8.93 5.87 11.42
C PHE A 90 8.53 7.35 11.38
N SER A 91 9.52 8.23 11.50
CA SER A 91 9.35 9.68 11.59
C SER A 91 9.97 10.46 10.44
N LYS A 92 10.50 9.74 9.43
CA LYS A 92 11.13 10.34 8.26
C LYS A 92 10.13 10.55 7.14
N LYS A 93 10.57 11.06 6.00
CA LYS A 93 9.71 11.47 4.88
C LYS A 93 8.86 10.32 4.34
N ILE A 94 7.54 10.51 4.27
CA ILE A 94 6.60 9.63 3.59
C ILE A 94 5.95 10.42 2.45
N THR A 95 5.99 9.88 1.24
CA THR A 95 5.23 10.37 0.08
C THR A 95 4.17 9.32 -0.24
N GLY A 96 2.90 9.68 -0.12
CA GLY A 96 1.76 8.84 -0.50
C GLY A 96 1.14 9.33 -1.80
N VAL A 97 0.96 8.46 -2.77
CA VAL A 97 0.31 8.75 -4.05
C VAL A 97 -1.03 8.06 -4.09
N GLU A 98 -2.08 8.82 -4.31
CA GLU A 98 -3.46 8.33 -4.41
C GLU A 98 -4.14 8.95 -5.62
N LEU A 99 -4.89 8.14 -6.34
CA LEU A 99 -5.60 8.59 -7.55
C LEU A 99 -6.87 9.37 -7.20
N ASP A 100 -7.59 8.91 -6.18
CA ASP A 100 -8.90 9.44 -5.80
C ASP A 100 -8.79 10.47 -4.67
N GLN A 101 -9.05 11.73 -5.01
CA GLN A 101 -9.03 12.83 -4.04
C GLN A 101 -10.04 12.62 -2.90
N GLU A 102 -11.20 12.04 -3.18
CA GLU A 102 -12.22 11.78 -2.15
C GLU A 102 -11.75 10.75 -1.12
N ILE A 103 -10.95 9.78 -1.55
CA ILE A 103 -10.29 8.81 -0.65
C ILE A 103 -9.40 9.56 0.36
N ILE A 104 -8.58 10.50 -0.09
CA ILE A 104 -7.72 11.30 0.81
C ILE A 104 -8.54 12.20 1.72
N HIS A 105 -9.63 12.80 1.22
CA HIS A 105 -10.55 13.58 2.07
C HIS A 105 -11.12 12.73 3.20
N ILE A 106 -11.58 11.53 2.89
CA ILE A 106 -12.10 10.58 3.87
C ILE A 106 -10.99 10.10 4.83
N ALA A 107 -9.79 9.81 4.31
CA ALA A 107 -8.65 9.39 5.12
C ALA A 107 -8.26 10.45 6.15
N ASN A 108 -8.29 11.73 5.77
CA ASN A 108 -8.06 12.84 6.68
C ASN A 108 -9.17 12.94 7.74
N SER A 109 -10.44 12.87 7.33
CA SER A 109 -11.59 13.09 8.20
C SER A 109 -11.83 11.98 9.22
N TYR A 110 -11.60 10.73 8.83
CA TYR A 110 -11.97 9.55 9.63
C TYR A 110 -10.78 8.75 10.15
N PHE A 111 -9.60 8.86 9.51
CA PHE A 111 -8.42 8.09 9.86
C PHE A 111 -7.24 8.95 10.32
N ASN A 112 -7.44 10.28 10.48
CA ASN A 112 -6.45 11.24 10.95
C ASN A 112 -5.15 11.27 10.12
N LEU A 113 -5.24 11.05 8.82
CA LEU A 113 -4.07 11.00 7.96
C LEU A 113 -3.37 12.37 7.90
N ASP A 114 -4.14 13.47 7.96
CA ASP A 114 -3.67 14.85 8.02
C ASP A 114 -2.85 15.21 9.29
N LYS A 115 -2.95 14.37 10.33
CA LYS A 115 -2.20 14.56 11.58
C LYS A 115 -0.81 13.94 11.56
N ILE A 116 -0.42 13.30 10.47
CA ILE A 116 0.91 12.70 10.30
C ILE A 116 1.85 13.75 9.71
N PRO A 117 2.76 14.35 10.50
CA PRO A 117 3.47 15.57 10.12
C PRO A 117 4.51 15.35 9.01
N ASN A 118 5.01 14.14 8.86
CA ASN A 118 6.02 13.76 7.88
C ASN A 118 5.44 13.14 6.59
N LEU A 119 4.10 13.17 6.44
CA LEU A 119 3.39 12.67 5.28
C LEU A 119 3.10 13.79 4.29
N LYS A 120 3.42 13.54 3.02
CA LYS A 120 2.95 14.32 1.87
C LYS A 120 2.08 13.43 1.01
N CYS A 121 0.77 13.73 0.92
CA CYS A 121 -0.13 13.11 -0.05
C CYS A 121 -0.08 13.86 -1.38
N VAL A 122 -0.02 13.11 -2.48
CA VAL A 122 -0.03 13.61 -3.85
C VAL A 122 -1.20 12.95 -4.57
N ILE A 123 -2.13 13.76 -5.07
CA ILE A 123 -3.25 13.27 -5.90
C ILE A 123 -2.72 13.12 -7.32
N ALA A 124 -2.45 11.89 -7.71
CA ALA A 124 -1.90 11.57 -9.03
C ALA A 124 -2.14 10.09 -9.39
N ASP A 125 -2.09 9.84 -10.69
CA ASP A 125 -1.93 8.49 -11.21
C ASP A 125 -0.53 7.97 -10.89
N ALA A 126 -0.45 6.78 -10.28
CA ALA A 126 0.82 6.21 -9.81
C ALA A 126 1.79 5.89 -10.96
N GLU A 127 1.28 5.48 -12.13
CA GLU A 127 2.11 5.22 -13.32
C GLU A 127 2.79 6.51 -13.78
N LYS A 128 2.01 7.59 -13.91
CA LYS A 128 2.53 8.91 -14.31
C LYS A 128 3.47 9.50 -13.25
N PHE A 129 3.14 9.27 -11.96
CA PHE A 129 3.98 9.74 -10.86
C PHE A 129 5.37 9.11 -10.93
N VAL A 130 5.50 7.78 -11.00
CA VAL A 130 6.81 7.12 -11.05
C VAL A 130 7.59 7.43 -12.33
N GLN A 131 6.90 7.79 -13.41
CA GLN A 131 7.53 8.24 -14.67
C GLN A 131 8.16 9.62 -14.55
N SER A 132 7.58 10.52 -13.76
CA SER A 132 7.97 11.93 -13.70
C SER A 132 8.74 12.32 -12.43
N ASP A 133 8.67 11.51 -11.37
CA ASP A 133 9.37 11.80 -10.12
C ASP A 133 10.88 11.58 -10.28
N THR A 134 11.66 12.43 -9.64
CA THR A 134 13.12 12.37 -9.62
C THR A 134 13.68 12.10 -8.21
N SER A 135 12.80 11.96 -7.24
CA SER A 135 13.17 11.62 -5.87
C SER A 135 13.64 10.17 -5.78
N HIS A 136 14.40 9.86 -4.72
CA HIS A 136 14.82 8.48 -4.46
C HIS A 136 14.30 8.04 -3.09
N TYR A 137 13.96 6.76 -2.98
CA TYR A 137 13.30 6.18 -1.82
C TYR A 137 14.02 4.94 -1.31
N ASP A 138 14.04 4.79 0.01
CA ASP A 138 14.61 3.61 0.66
C ASP A 138 13.60 2.46 0.72
N LEU A 139 12.30 2.79 0.65
CA LEU A 139 11.23 1.82 0.55
C LEU A 139 10.16 2.34 -0.42
N ILE A 140 9.79 1.51 -1.37
CA ILE A 140 8.65 1.73 -2.26
C ILE A 140 7.61 0.66 -1.94
N ILE A 141 6.43 1.07 -1.45
CA ILE A 141 5.30 0.19 -1.19
C ILE A 141 4.31 0.32 -2.33
N ILE A 142 3.94 -0.82 -2.94
CA ILE A 142 2.97 -0.89 -4.02
C ILE A 142 1.73 -1.63 -3.52
N ASP A 143 0.61 -0.91 -3.42
CA ASP A 143 -0.67 -1.41 -2.91
C ASP A 143 -1.83 -0.86 -3.74
N ILE A 144 -1.81 -1.16 -5.05
CA ILE A 144 -2.78 -0.63 -6.02
C ILE A 144 -3.69 -1.75 -6.51
N PHE A 145 -4.97 -1.59 -6.18
CA PHE A 145 -6.03 -2.48 -6.62
C PHE A 145 -7.23 -1.68 -7.12
N LYS A 146 -7.92 -2.25 -8.09
CA LYS A 146 -9.29 -1.85 -8.45
C LYS A 146 -10.19 -3.02 -8.08
N ASP A 147 -10.91 -2.90 -6.98
CA ASP A 147 -11.59 -4.01 -6.31
C ASP A 147 -10.61 -5.15 -5.98
N THR A 148 -10.73 -6.32 -6.63
CA THR A 148 -9.83 -7.47 -6.43
C THR A 148 -8.80 -7.63 -7.54
N GLU A 149 -8.70 -6.67 -8.46
CA GLU A 149 -7.80 -6.77 -9.61
C GLU A 149 -6.61 -5.82 -9.47
N MET A 150 -5.44 -6.35 -9.75
CA MET A 150 -4.21 -5.56 -9.86
C MET A 150 -4.21 -4.85 -11.22
N SER A 151 -3.89 -3.56 -11.23
CA SER A 151 -3.79 -2.78 -12.47
C SER A 151 -2.69 -3.32 -13.39
N GLU A 152 -2.98 -3.46 -14.69
CA GLU A 152 -2.05 -4.06 -15.66
C GLU A 152 -0.71 -3.30 -15.76
N PHE A 153 -0.73 -1.97 -15.62
CA PHE A 153 0.49 -1.16 -15.71
C PHE A 153 1.56 -1.54 -14.68
N LEU A 154 1.18 -2.10 -13.52
CA LEU A 154 2.11 -2.55 -12.48
C LEU A 154 3.11 -3.61 -12.98
N PHE A 155 2.76 -4.30 -14.05
CA PHE A 155 3.54 -5.40 -14.64
C PHE A 155 4.22 -5.00 -15.96
N GLN A 156 4.07 -3.74 -16.39
CA GLN A 156 4.73 -3.22 -17.59
C GLN A 156 6.20 -2.89 -17.32
N ASP A 157 7.03 -3.12 -18.31
CA ASP A 157 8.48 -2.88 -18.27
C ASP A 157 8.81 -1.42 -17.90
N SER A 158 8.01 -0.46 -18.39
CA SER A 158 8.15 0.96 -18.10
C SER A 158 7.97 1.27 -16.61
N PHE A 159 6.88 0.78 -16.00
CA PHE A 159 6.60 1.01 -14.58
C PHE A 159 7.67 0.36 -13.69
N ILE A 160 8.04 -0.88 -14.01
CA ILE A 160 9.07 -1.62 -13.27
C ILE A 160 10.42 -0.89 -13.36
N SER A 161 10.81 -0.46 -14.56
CA SER A 161 12.05 0.28 -14.78
C SER A 161 12.08 1.61 -14.03
N ASN A 162 11.00 2.40 -14.10
CA ASN A 162 10.87 3.66 -13.38
C ASN A 162 10.91 3.44 -11.87
N SER A 163 10.19 2.45 -11.34
CA SER A 163 10.23 2.10 -9.91
C SER A 163 11.65 1.71 -9.45
N LYS A 164 12.41 0.97 -10.28
CA LYS A 164 13.81 0.62 -10.00
C LYS A 164 14.73 1.84 -10.00
N GLN A 165 14.47 2.85 -10.86
CA GLN A 165 15.23 4.10 -10.88
C GLN A 165 15.01 4.93 -9.61
N LEU A 166 13.79 4.99 -9.10
CA LEU A 166 13.46 5.70 -7.87
C LEU A 166 13.98 5.00 -6.61
N LEU A 167 14.42 3.73 -6.70
CA LEU A 167 14.86 2.97 -5.54
C LEU A 167 16.33 3.26 -5.20
N ASN A 168 16.60 3.65 -3.96
CA ASN A 168 17.94 3.81 -3.44
C ASN A 168 18.74 2.48 -3.43
N LYS A 169 20.09 2.59 -3.40
CA LYS A 169 20.94 1.43 -3.07
C LYS A 169 20.59 0.94 -1.65
N ASN A 170 20.53 -0.35 -1.46
CA ASN A 170 20.01 -1.05 -0.27
C ASN A 170 18.53 -0.83 0.01
N GLY A 171 17.80 -0.14 -0.87
CA GLY A 171 16.36 0.09 -0.73
C GLY A 171 15.54 -1.16 -1.02
N TYR A 172 14.27 -1.09 -0.66
CA TYR A 172 13.32 -2.19 -0.77
C TYR A 172 12.10 -1.80 -1.60
N ILE A 173 11.58 -2.75 -2.39
CA ILE A 173 10.22 -2.72 -2.91
C ILE A 173 9.40 -3.73 -2.12
N LEU A 174 8.26 -3.29 -1.58
CA LEU A 174 7.27 -4.11 -0.91
C LEU A 174 5.99 -4.06 -1.74
N PHE A 175 5.61 -5.16 -2.36
CA PHE A 175 4.47 -5.22 -3.27
C PHE A 175 3.43 -6.22 -2.77
N ASN A 176 2.23 -5.72 -2.46
CA ASN A 176 1.06 -6.54 -2.20
C ASN A 176 0.49 -7.04 -3.53
N THR A 177 0.47 -8.34 -3.73
CA THR A 177 -0.06 -8.98 -4.94
C THR A 177 -1.19 -9.93 -4.61
N MET A 178 -2.10 -10.14 -5.58
CA MET A 178 -3.22 -11.05 -5.43
C MET A 178 -3.18 -12.13 -6.51
N HIS A 179 -3.31 -13.41 -6.11
CA HIS A 179 -3.23 -14.57 -6.99
C HIS A 179 -4.58 -15.30 -7.05
N LEU A 180 -5.56 -14.73 -7.73
CA LEU A 180 -6.91 -15.30 -7.85
C LEU A 180 -6.98 -16.51 -8.79
N ASN A 181 -6.09 -16.59 -9.78
CA ASN A 181 -6.07 -17.61 -10.82
C ASN A 181 -4.66 -17.89 -11.34
N ARG A 182 -4.53 -18.84 -12.29
CA ARG A 182 -3.25 -19.21 -12.88
C ARG A 182 -2.58 -18.06 -13.64
N ASN A 183 -3.38 -17.20 -14.30
CA ASN A 183 -2.84 -16.08 -15.07
C ASN A 183 -2.18 -15.05 -14.14
N SER A 184 -2.81 -14.71 -13.02
CA SER A 184 -2.22 -13.79 -12.05
C SER A 184 -0.92 -14.35 -11.45
N LYS A 185 -0.83 -15.67 -11.20
CA LYS A 185 0.43 -16.31 -10.78
C LYS A 185 1.54 -16.17 -11.81
N ASN A 186 1.24 -16.45 -13.07
CA ASN A 186 2.21 -16.31 -14.17
C ASN A 186 2.70 -14.86 -14.32
N THR A 187 1.80 -13.88 -14.17
CA THR A 187 2.13 -12.45 -14.22
C THR A 187 3.08 -12.06 -13.09
N ILE A 188 2.83 -12.55 -11.87
CA ILE A 188 3.72 -12.35 -10.72
C ILE A 188 5.10 -12.97 -10.95
N GLU A 189 5.15 -14.19 -11.48
CA GLU A 189 6.41 -14.86 -11.79
C GLU A 189 7.20 -14.07 -12.87
N LYS A 190 6.52 -13.58 -13.91
CA LYS A 190 7.14 -12.72 -14.93
C LYS A 190 7.67 -11.42 -14.32
N TYR A 191 6.92 -10.76 -13.43
CA TYR A 191 7.39 -9.56 -12.72
C TYR A 191 8.73 -9.79 -12.02
N LEU A 192 8.89 -10.93 -11.36
CA LEU A 192 10.12 -11.28 -10.64
C LEU A 192 11.33 -11.47 -11.57
N THR A 193 11.13 -11.76 -12.86
CA THR A 193 12.25 -11.91 -13.82
C THR A 193 12.94 -10.60 -14.17
N HIS A 194 12.26 -9.45 -13.95
CA HIS A 194 12.85 -8.12 -14.17
C HIS A 194 13.95 -7.75 -13.17
N PHE A 195 14.09 -8.51 -12.08
CA PHE A 195 15.07 -8.26 -11.03
C PHE A 195 16.18 -9.32 -11.08
N ASP A 196 17.32 -8.98 -11.65
CA ASP A 196 18.46 -9.87 -11.75
C ASP A 196 19.10 -10.17 -10.37
N SER A 197 19.63 -11.38 -10.20
CA SER A 197 20.12 -11.83 -8.90
C SER A 197 21.47 -11.24 -8.50
N ASN A 198 22.18 -10.56 -9.40
CA ASN A 198 23.42 -9.87 -9.05
C ASN A 198 23.14 -8.53 -8.37
N SER A 199 22.03 -7.87 -8.77
CA SER A 199 21.66 -6.54 -8.27
C SER A 199 20.55 -6.58 -7.22
N TYR A 200 19.76 -7.68 -7.15
CA TYR A 200 18.57 -7.75 -6.28
C TYR A 200 18.42 -9.12 -5.61
N SER A 201 18.01 -9.12 -4.34
CA SER A 201 17.38 -10.29 -3.72
C SER A 201 15.86 -10.20 -3.85
N LYS A 202 15.22 -11.36 -3.94
CA LYS A 202 13.76 -11.51 -4.08
C LYS A 202 13.25 -12.51 -3.06
N LYS A 203 12.20 -12.14 -2.33
CA LYS A 203 11.49 -13.00 -1.39
C LYS A 203 9.99 -12.84 -1.63
N VAL A 204 9.27 -13.95 -1.60
CA VAL A 204 7.81 -13.97 -1.70
C VAL A 204 7.25 -14.63 -0.46
N LEU A 205 6.49 -13.85 0.33
CA LEU A 205 5.70 -14.34 1.45
C LEU A 205 4.35 -14.79 0.88
N LYS A 206 4.15 -16.10 0.80
CA LYS A 206 2.95 -16.68 0.17
C LYS A 206 1.80 -16.78 1.15
N ASN A 207 0.59 -16.56 0.64
CA ASN A 207 -0.67 -16.72 1.38
C ASN A 207 -0.66 -15.96 2.72
N VAL A 208 -0.17 -14.72 2.72
CA VAL A 208 -0.21 -13.84 3.90
C VAL A 208 -1.64 -13.61 4.34
N GLU A 209 -2.54 -13.43 3.37
CA GLU A 209 -3.98 -13.60 3.48
C GLU A 209 -4.42 -14.55 2.35
N ARG A 210 -5.68 -15.01 2.39
CA ARG A 210 -6.19 -16.11 1.54
C ARG A 210 -5.72 -16.09 0.09
N TYR A 211 -5.62 -14.92 -0.53
CA TYR A 211 -5.25 -14.74 -1.94
C TYR A 211 -4.09 -13.76 -2.13
N ASN A 212 -3.50 -13.24 -1.06
CA ASN A 212 -2.46 -12.24 -1.13
C ASN A 212 -1.08 -12.85 -0.87
N ASP A 213 -0.17 -12.55 -1.77
CA ASP A 213 1.26 -12.74 -1.57
C ASP A 213 1.93 -11.38 -1.40
N VAL A 214 2.99 -11.32 -0.62
CA VAL A 214 3.80 -10.11 -0.47
C VAL A 214 5.17 -10.36 -1.06
N ILE A 215 5.51 -9.58 -2.08
CA ILE A 215 6.83 -9.59 -2.71
C ILE A 215 7.72 -8.58 -2.01
N ILE A 216 8.90 -9.00 -1.62
CA ILE A 216 9.95 -8.17 -1.05
C ILE A 216 11.15 -8.25 -1.97
N ILE A 217 11.57 -7.11 -2.52
CA ILE A 217 12.76 -7.00 -3.37
C ILE A 217 13.72 -6.05 -2.67
N LYS A 218 14.95 -6.45 -2.47
CA LYS A 218 16.02 -5.60 -1.94
C LYS A 218 17.04 -5.34 -3.03
N ARG A 219 17.35 -4.07 -3.30
CA ARG A 219 18.46 -3.66 -4.16
C ARG A 219 19.78 -3.77 -3.40
N PHE A 220 20.79 -4.38 -3.98
CA PHE A 220 22.12 -4.43 -3.38
C PHE A 220 22.88 -3.11 -3.57
N LYS A 221 23.90 -2.93 -2.73
CA LYS A 221 24.86 -1.86 -2.89
C LYS A 221 25.93 -2.34 -3.90
N ILE A 222 25.70 -2.06 -5.17
CA ILE A 222 26.73 -2.23 -6.22
C ILE A 222 27.34 -0.88 -6.50
#